data_5a27df914fbb98001337bdde6e7938a0
#
_entry.id   5a27df914fbb98001337bdde6e7938a0
#
_cell.length_a   1.000
_cell.length_b   1.000
_cell.length_c   1.000
_cell.angle_alpha   90.00
_cell.angle_beta   90.00
_cell.angle_gamma   90.00
#
_symmetry.space_group_name_H-M   'P 1'
#
loop_
_entity.id
_entity.type
_entity.pdbx_description
1 polymer ?
#
loop_
_entity_poly.entity_id
_entity_poly.type
_entity_poly.pdbx_seq_one_letter_code
_entity_poly.pdbx_strand_id
1 'polypeptide(L)'
;MKTLQDYIDKLNALNFKDMYENDFFLTWDKTDDELEAIWVLADALRFMREHNISTKIFESGLGISIFRDNSTRTRFSFASACNLLGLQVQDLDEKKSQIAHGETVRETANMISFMADVIGIRDDMYIGKGHTYQKEVVDSVTQGYKDGILEQKPTLVNLQCDIDHPTQCMAYAAHIIHEMGGLENLKGKKIAMTWAYSPSYGKPLSVPQGVIGLMTRLGMDVVLSHPEGYEVMPDVVDVAKKNAEKSGGSFRITHDMADAFKDADVVYPKSWAPFAAMEKRTNLYAAGDQAGIDALEQELLAQNAQHKDWCCTEELMKTTKDGKAMYLHCLPADINGVSCEDGEVEASVFDRYRDSLYKEASYKPYVIAAMIMLAKCQDPAQTLKALEERGILRKMK
;
A
#
# COMPACT_ATOMS: atom_id res chain seq x y z
N MET A 1 28.75 0.22 -9.50
CA MET A 1 27.95 0.41 -8.26
C MET A 1 27.21 1.73 -8.42
N LYS A 2 25.92 1.77 -8.08
CA LYS A 2 25.16 3.03 -8.05
C LYS A 2 25.75 3.95 -6.96
N THR A 3 25.79 5.24 -7.23
CA THR A 3 26.18 6.30 -6.31
C THR A 3 24.97 7.13 -5.93
N LEU A 4 25.04 8.00 -4.92
CA LEU A 4 23.95 8.91 -4.60
C LEU A 4 23.66 9.87 -5.77
N GLN A 5 24.69 10.26 -6.52
CA GLN A 5 24.55 11.12 -7.70
C GLN A 5 23.69 10.48 -8.78
N ASP A 6 23.75 9.15 -8.99
CA ASP A 6 22.90 8.47 -9.98
C ASP A 6 21.40 8.61 -9.66
N TYR A 7 21.03 8.61 -8.37
CA TYR A 7 19.64 8.84 -7.93
C TYR A 7 19.24 10.32 -8.09
N ILE A 8 20.15 11.25 -7.76
CA ILE A 8 19.95 12.69 -7.92
C ILE A 8 19.71 13.02 -9.40
N ASP A 9 20.55 12.51 -10.30
CA ASP A 9 20.43 12.73 -11.72
C ASP A 9 19.10 12.19 -12.28
N LYS A 10 18.70 11.01 -11.78
CA LYS A 10 17.42 10.41 -12.17
C LYS A 10 16.22 11.23 -11.67
N LEU A 11 16.25 11.71 -10.42
CA LEU A 11 15.20 12.60 -9.89
C LEU A 11 15.08 13.88 -10.71
N ASN A 12 16.22 14.49 -11.09
CA ASN A 12 16.23 15.72 -11.91
C ASN A 12 15.63 15.54 -13.32
N ALA A 13 15.55 14.30 -13.80
CA ALA A 13 14.95 13.99 -15.10
C ALA A 13 13.42 13.81 -15.03
N LEU A 14 12.82 13.72 -13.84
CA LEU A 14 11.40 13.45 -13.63
C LEU A 14 10.63 14.73 -13.29
N ASN A 15 9.35 14.77 -13.65
CA ASN A 15 8.44 15.85 -13.31
C ASN A 15 7.47 15.43 -12.19
N PHE A 16 7.77 15.83 -10.97
CA PHE A 16 6.96 15.52 -9.76
C PHE A 16 6.66 16.77 -8.91
N LYS A 17 6.70 17.95 -9.52
CA LYS A 17 6.51 19.24 -8.80
C LYS A 17 5.19 19.33 -8.10
N ASP A 18 4.16 18.68 -8.62
CA ASP A 18 2.81 18.67 -8.05
C ASP A 18 2.71 17.80 -6.79
N MET A 19 3.77 17.10 -6.39
CA MET A 19 3.79 16.40 -5.10
C MET A 19 4.11 17.31 -3.92
N TYR A 20 4.80 18.44 -4.14
CA TYR A 20 5.14 19.37 -3.06
C TYR A 20 3.88 20.02 -2.49
N GLU A 21 3.74 20.01 -1.15
CA GLU A 21 2.59 20.48 -0.37
C GLU A 21 1.25 19.78 -0.72
N ASN A 22 1.31 18.65 -1.40
CA ASN A 22 0.15 17.83 -1.74
C ASN A 22 0.11 16.51 -0.95
N ASP A 23 -1.08 15.93 -0.96
CA ASP A 23 -1.41 14.71 -0.25
C ASP A 23 -1.26 13.48 -1.13
N PHE A 24 -1.07 12.30 -0.54
CA PHE A 24 -1.02 11.05 -1.27
C PHE A 24 -2.24 10.18 -0.92
N PHE A 25 -3.23 10.12 -1.81
CA PHE A 25 -4.43 9.30 -1.64
C PHE A 25 -4.34 7.95 -2.36
N LEU A 26 -4.42 7.94 -3.69
CA LEU A 26 -4.50 6.74 -4.50
C LEU A 26 -3.34 6.67 -5.49
N THR A 27 -2.86 5.46 -5.79
CA THR A 27 -1.74 5.28 -6.73
C THR A 27 -2.09 5.77 -8.14
N TRP A 28 -3.33 5.61 -8.58
CA TRP A 28 -3.78 6.03 -9.92
C TRP A 28 -4.10 7.51 -10.06
N ASP A 29 -4.09 8.28 -8.97
CA ASP A 29 -4.19 9.76 -9.00
C ASP A 29 -2.84 10.42 -9.35
N LYS A 30 -1.75 9.65 -9.34
CA LYS A 30 -0.39 10.14 -9.58
C LYS A 30 0.04 9.92 -11.04
N THR A 31 0.93 10.78 -11.54
CA THR A 31 1.58 10.60 -12.83
C THR A 31 2.63 9.49 -12.79
N ASP A 32 3.10 9.02 -13.96
CA ASP A 32 4.14 7.99 -14.02
C ASP A 32 5.46 8.51 -13.43
N ASP A 33 5.81 9.78 -13.69
CA ASP A 33 6.99 10.45 -13.15
C ASP A 33 6.92 10.59 -11.62
N GLU A 34 5.74 10.90 -11.05
CA GLU A 34 5.53 10.97 -9.60
C GLU A 34 5.70 9.63 -8.93
N LEU A 35 5.18 8.55 -9.53
CA LEU A 35 5.37 7.19 -9.02
C LEU A 35 6.85 6.77 -9.12
N GLU A 36 7.51 7.04 -10.24
CA GLU A 36 8.93 6.73 -10.41
C GLU A 36 9.81 7.52 -9.43
N ALA A 37 9.49 8.80 -9.18
CA ALA A 37 10.20 9.63 -8.21
C ALA A 37 10.15 9.04 -6.80
N ILE A 38 9.02 8.41 -6.40
CA ILE A 38 8.92 7.74 -5.10
C ILE A 38 9.91 6.57 -5.03
N TRP A 39 10.00 5.71 -6.05
CA TRP A 39 10.93 4.57 -6.03
C TRP A 39 12.38 5.02 -6.07
N VAL A 40 12.72 5.99 -6.90
CA VAL A 40 14.08 6.54 -6.98
C VAL A 40 14.50 7.16 -5.64
N LEU A 41 13.62 7.93 -5.02
CA LEU A 41 13.91 8.56 -3.73
C LEU A 41 13.95 7.52 -2.58
N ALA A 42 13.07 6.52 -2.59
CA ALA A 42 13.12 5.42 -1.63
C ALA A 42 14.45 4.67 -1.68
N ASP A 43 14.95 4.40 -2.88
CA ASP A 43 16.26 3.77 -3.10
C ASP A 43 17.40 4.67 -2.64
N ALA A 44 17.34 5.98 -2.91
CA ALA A 44 18.33 6.94 -2.44
C ALA A 44 18.39 6.99 -0.90
N LEU A 45 17.25 7.05 -0.23
CA LEU A 45 17.18 7.01 1.24
C LEU A 45 17.73 5.70 1.82
N ARG A 46 17.43 4.58 1.16
CA ARG A 46 17.98 3.27 1.53
C ARG A 46 19.48 3.23 1.35
N PHE A 47 20.00 3.70 0.21
CA PHE A 47 21.42 3.83 -0.06
C PHE A 47 22.15 4.67 1.02
N MET A 48 21.61 5.84 1.36
CA MET A 48 22.19 6.69 2.41
C MET A 48 22.27 5.97 3.75
N ARG A 49 21.19 5.27 4.14
CA ARG A 49 21.17 4.50 5.38
C ARG A 49 22.21 3.37 5.39
N GLU A 50 22.36 2.64 4.29
CA GLU A 50 23.36 1.57 4.12
C GLU A 50 24.79 2.11 4.20
N HIS A 51 25.01 3.34 3.73
CA HIS A 51 26.30 4.05 3.82
C HIS A 51 26.49 4.87 5.11
N ASN A 52 25.60 4.68 6.10
CA ASN A 52 25.63 5.35 7.40
C ASN A 52 25.49 6.89 7.32
N ILE A 53 24.84 7.40 6.28
CA ILE A 53 24.53 8.83 6.12
C ILE A 53 23.17 9.11 6.77
N SER A 54 23.06 10.21 7.51
CA SER A 54 21.78 10.64 8.11
C SER A 54 20.83 11.18 7.05
N THR A 55 19.58 10.69 7.05
CA THR A 55 18.52 11.10 6.13
C THR A 55 17.57 12.14 6.75
N LYS A 56 17.92 12.71 7.91
CA LYS A 56 17.05 13.64 8.62
C LYS A 56 16.96 14.99 7.90
N ILE A 57 15.78 15.29 7.37
CA ILE A 57 15.41 16.61 6.83
C ILE A 57 14.74 17.49 7.87
N PHE A 58 14.22 16.90 8.95
CA PHE A 58 13.66 17.58 10.10
C PHE A 58 14.61 17.46 11.31
N GLU A 59 14.87 18.56 11.99
CA GLU A 59 15.56 18.56 13.28
C GLU A 59 14.58 18.26 14.43
N SER A 60 13.31 18.64 14.24
CA SER A 60 12.17 18.36 15.13
C SER A 60 10.88 18.30 14.33
N GLY A 61 9.83 17.73 14.90
CA GLY A 61 8.51 17.66 14.28
C GLY A 61 7.79 16.38 14.63
N LEU A 62 6.54 16.29 14.22
CA LEU A 62 5.64 15.20 14.62
C LEU A 62 4.92 14.62 13.41
N GLY A 63 5.00 13.31 13.28
CA GLY A 63 4.10 12.50 12.46
C GLY A 63 2.99 11.92 13.34
N ILE A 64 1.73 12.05 12.93
CA ILE A 64 0.59 11.45 13.62
C ILE A 64 0.05 10.31 12.78
N SER A 65 -0.16 9.14 13.40
CA SER A 65 -0.82 8.01 12.75
C SER A 65 -2.21 7.78 13.34
N ILE A 66 -3.17 7.47 12.46
CA ILE A 66 -4.54 7.10 12.82
C ILE A 66 -4.82 5.73 12.22
N PHE A 67 -5.10 4.74 13.07
CA PHE A 67 -5.39 3.38 12.65
C PHE A 67 -6.76 2.95 13.17
N ARG A 68 -7.72 2.82 12.26
CA ARG A 68 -9.07 2.31 12.55
C ARG A 68 -9.17 0.80 12.44
N ASP A 69 -8.13 0.15 11.89
CA ASP A 69 -7.99 -1.30 11.89
C ASP A 69 -6.60 -1.72 12.38
N ASN A 70 -6.48 -2.97 12.84
CA ASN A 70 -5.25 -3.52 13.36
C ASN A 70 -4.16 -3.65 12.29
N SER A 71 -2.96 -3.20 12.62
CA SER A 71 -1.80 -3.36 11.75
C SER A 71 -0.50 -3.29 12.53
N THR A 72 0.34 -4.31 12.39
CA THR A 72 1.70 -4.29 12.93
C THR A 72 2.66 -3.61 11.95
N ARG A 73 2.76 -4.12 10.73
CA ARG A 73 3.75 -3.67 9.76
C ARG A 73 3.56 -2.22 9.33
N THR A 74 2.33 -1.80 9.02
CA THR A 74 2.09 -0.43 8.56
C THR A 74 2.35 0.58 9.68
N ARG A 75 1.99 0.28 10.93
CA ARG A 75 2.35 1.13 12.10
C ARG A 75 3.85 1.35 12.19
N PHE A 76 4.62 0.25 12.24
CA PHE A 76 6.08 0.35 12.35
C PHE A 76 6.75 0.90 11.09
N SER A 77 6.19 0.67 9.90
CA SER A 77 6.70 1.25 8.66
C SER A 77 6.53 2.76 8.64
N PHE A 78 5.38 3.29 9.05
CA PHE A 78 5.14 4.72 9.17
C PHE A 78 6.05 5.35 10.23
N ALA A 79 6.12 4.75 11.41
CA ALA A 79 7.00 5.22 12.47
C ALA A 79 8.47 5.22 12.05
N SER A 80 8.93 4.18 11.34
CA SER A 80 10.29 4.11 10.81
C SER A 80 10.53 5.17 9.74
N ALA A 81 9.58 5.41 8.84
CA ALA A 81 9.67 6.44 7.79
C ALA A 81 9.79 7.85 8.40
N CYS A 82 8.94 8.20 9.35
CA CYS A 82 9.00 9.46 10.07
C CYS A 82 10.36 9.63 10.79
N ASN A 83 10.81 8.59 11.50
CA ASN A 83 12.08 8.62 12.20
C ASN A 83 13.29 8.74 11.26
N LEU A 84 13.26 8.08 10.08
CA LEU A 84 14.29 8.25 9.04
C LEU A 84 14.45 9.72 8.64
N LEU A 85 13.33 10.45 8.57
CA LEU A 85 13.32 11.85 8.16
C LEU A 85 13.54 12.84 9.34
N GLY A 86 13.54 12.36 10.59
CA GLY A 86 13.80 13.16 11.78
C GLY A 86 12.54 13.52 12.60
N LEU A 87 11.36 13.07 12.17
CA LEU A 87 10.11 13.26 12.90
C LEU A 87 9.95 12.24 14.03
N GLN A 88 9.34 12.67 15.13
CA GLN A 88 8.79 11.77 16.13
C GLN A 88 7.40 11.28 15.68
N VAL A 89 6.89 10.21 16.30
CA VAL A 89 5.58 9.67 15.96
C VAL A 89 4.69 9.55 17.19
N GLN A 90 3.46 10.06 17.04
CA GLN A 90 2.37 9.83 17.99
C GLN A 90 1.24 9.09 17.29
N ASP A 91 0.82 7.96 17.84
CA ASP A 91 -0.34 7.23 17.38
C ASP A 91 -1.60 7.77 18.08
N LEU A 92 -2.60 8.18 17.29
CA LEU A 92 -3.89 8.65 17.80
C LEU A 92 -4.83 7.46 17.98
N ASP A 93 -5.08 7.10 19.23
CA ASP A 93 -6.11 6.14 19.61
C ASP A 93 -7.45 6.90 19.78
N GLU A 94 -8.36 6.75 18.82
CA GLU A 94 -9.66 7.45 18.84
C GLU A 94 -10.48 7.12 20.09
N LYS A 95 -10.32 5.92 20.67
CA LYS A 95 -11.02 5.51 21.89
C LYS A 95 -10.52 6.25 23.15
N LYS A 96 -9.30 6.80 23.09
CA LYS A 96 -8.68 7.57 24.17
C LYS A 96 -8.62 9.06 23.89
N SER A 97 -9.26 9.51 22.83
CA SER A 97 -9.33 10.92 22.39
C SER A 97 -10.73 11.48 22.60
N GLN A 98 -10.90 12.79 22.39
CA GLN A 98 -12.20 13.44 22.46
C GLN A 98 -13.15 13.01 21.33
N ILE A 99 -12.66 12.34 20.29
CA ILE A 99 -13.49 11.70 19.26
C ILE A 99 -14.51 10.76 19.90
N ALA A 100 -14.11 10.01 20.94
CA ALA A 100 -15.02 9.16 21.69
C ALA A 100 -16.15 9.93 22.41
N HIS A 101 -16.00 11.22 22.57
CA HIS A 101 -16.99 12.13 23.21
C HIS A 101 -17.66 13.08 22.20
N GLY A 102 -17.56 12.81 20.89
CA GLY A 102 -18.28 13.55 19.85
C GLY A 102 -17.50 14.69 19.20
N GLU A 103 -16.16 14.75 19.38
CA GLU A 103 -15.33 15.67 18.61
C GLU A 103 -15.46 15.35 17.12
N THR A 104 -15.70 16.38 16.31
CA THR A 104 -15.89 16.21 14.86
C THR A 104 -14.57 15.98 14.13
N VAL A 105 -14.63 15.39 12.93
CA VAL A 105 -13.45 15.22 12.05
C VAL A 105 -12.74 16.56 11.83
N ARG A 106 -13.50 17.64 11.59
CA ARG A 106 -12.96 18.97 11.37
C ARG A 106 -12.22 19.51 12.60
N GLU A 107 -12.76 19.31 13.79
CA GLU A 107 -12.12 19.73 15.04
C GLU A 107 -10.83 18.96 15.27
N THR A 108 -10.91 17.63 15.26
CA THR A 108 -9.72 16.78 15.44
C THR A 108 -8.63 17.10 14.43
N ALA A 109 -8.99 17.19 13.13
CA ALA A 109 -8.05 17.47 12.06
C ALA A 109 -7.29 18.79 12.29
N ASN A 110 -7.99 19.87 12.65
CA ASN A 110 -7.35 21.14 12.94
C ASN A 110 -6.52 21.09 14.23
N MET A 111 -7.03 20.47 15.30
CA MET A 111 -6.32 20.41 16.58
C MET A 111 -4.99 19.65 16.48
N ILE A 112 -4.94 18.53 15.78
CA ILE A 112 -3.70 17.78 15.61
C ILE A 112 -2.75 18.45 14.60
N SER A 113 -3.28 19.23 13.65
CA SER A 113 -2.50 19.86 12.58
C SER A 113 -1.63 21.03 13.03
N PHE A 114 -1.94 21.67 14.16
CA PHE A 114 -1.04 22.64 14.77
C PHE A 114 0.33 22.04 15.12
N MET A 115 0.36 20.73 15.41
CA MET A 115 1.52 20.04 15.97
C MET A 115 2.17 19.10 14.96
N ALA A 116 1.46 18.75 13.87
CA ALA A 116 1.90 17.71 12.96
C ALA A 116 2.48 18.25 11.64
N ASP A 117 3.52 17.60 11.15
CA ASP A 117 4.06 17.78 9.80
C ASP A 117 3.45 16.79 8.81
N VAL A 118 3.07 15.60 9.32
CA VAL A 118 2.54 14.49 8.52
C VAL A 118 1.44 13.78 9.28
N ILE A 119 0.39 13.40 8.57
CA ILE A 119 -0.70 12.56 9.08
C ILE A 119 -0.78 11.29 8.23
N GLY A 120 -0.58 10.13 8.84
CA GLY A 120 -0.76 8.83 8.20
C GLY A 120 -2.08 8.20 8.63
N ILE A 121 -2.97 7.88 7.69
CA ILE A 121 -4.28 7.30 8.02
C ILE A 121 -4.44 5.91 7.39
N ARG A 122 -4.86 4.93 8.22
CA ARG A 122 -5.39 3.66 7.77
C ARG A 122 -6.85 3.51 8.22
N ASP A 123 -7.74 3.37 7.24
CA ASP A 123 -9.17 3.10 7.44
C ASP A 123 -9.70 2.26 6.26
N ASP A 124 -9.68 0.94 6.39
CA ASP A 124 -9.98 -0.02 5.32
C ASP A 124 -11.14 -0.97 5.64
N MET A 125 -11.86 -0.74 6.75
CA MET A 125 -12.88 -1.68 7.22
C MET A 125 -14.20 -1.62 6.45
N TYR A 126 -14.60 -0.43 5.99
CA TYR A 126 -15.92 -0.19 5.43
C TYR A 126 -15.85 0.53 4.09
N ILE A 127 -16.39 -0.11 3.04
CA ILE A 127 -16.44 0.46 1.68
C ILE A 127 -17.16 1.82 1.68
N GLY A 128 -16.58 2.80 0.99
CA GLY A 128 -17.09 4.17 0.89
C GLY A 128 -16.77 5.05 2.10
N LYS A 129 -16.09 4.53 3.13
CA LYS A 129 -15.82 5.27 4.37
C LYS A 129 -14.38 5.75 4.51
N GLY A 130 -13.40 4.87 4.32
CA GLY A 130 -12.01 5.19 4.62
C GLY A 130 -11.44 6.29 3.73
N HIS A 131 -11.58 6.18 2.43
CA HIS A 131 -11.14 7.22 1.50
C HIS A 131 -11.90 8.55 1.71
N THR A 132 -13.21 8.48 1.96
CA THR A 132 -14.03 9.66 2.26
C THR A 132 -13.55 10.36 3.53
N TYR A 133 -13.27 9.61 4.59
CA TYR A 133 -12.72 10.17 5.82
C TYR A 133 -11.37 10.85 5.61
N GLN A 134 -10.46 10.24 4.86
CA GLN A 134 -9.17 10.85 4.53
C GLN A 134 -9.35 12.18 3.78
N LYS A 135 -10.29 12.24 2.83
CA LYS A 135 -10.61 13.49 2.11
C LYS A 135 -11.20 14.56 3.04
N GLU A 136 -12.10 14.18 3.93
CA GLU A 136 -12.68 15.10 4.91
C GLU A 136 -11.61 15.70 5.84
N VAL A 137 -10.63 14.88 6.28
CA VAL A 137 -9.47 15.37 7.05
C VAL A 137 -8.68 16.38 6.24
N VAL A 138 -8.31 16.06 5.00
CA VAL A 138 -7.52 16.97 4.14
C VAL A 138 -8.26 18.26 3.82
N ASP A 139 -9.55 18.17 3.52
CA ASP A 139 -10.38 19.34 3.23
C ASP A 139 -10.44 20.26 4.46
N SER A 140 -10.61 19.69 5.65
CA SER A 140 -10.65 20.43 6.92
C SER A 140 -9.31 21.11 7.22
N VAL A 141 -8.20 20.40 7.04
CA VAL A 141 -6.83 20.94 7.23
C VAL A 141 -6.53 22.03 6.21
N THR A 142 -6.88 21.79 4.95
CA THR A 142 -6.66 22.75 3.85
C THR A 142 -7.44 24.05 4.07
N GLN A 143 -8.69 23.94 4.57
CA GLN A 143 -9.49 25.11 4.90
C GLN A 143 -8.89 25.87 6.10
N GLY A 144 -8.50 25.17 7.16
CA GLY A 144 -7.86 25.80 8.32
C GLY A 144 -6.56 26.53 7.99
N TYR A 145 -5.77 25.97 7.06
CA TYR A 145 -4.56 26.62 6.56
C TYR A 145 -4.87 27.86 5.72
N LYS A 146 -5.85 27.79 4.81
CA LYS A 146 -6.29 28.94 3.99
C LYS A 146 -6.87 30.09 4.84
N ASP A 147 -7.56 29.74 5.91
CA ASP A 147 -8.15 30.72 6.83
C ASP A 147 -7.10 31.34 7.79
N GLY A 148 -5.84 30.91 7.70
CA GLY A 148 -4.75 31.38 8.56
C GLY A 148 -4.83 30.91 10.01
N ILE A 149 -5.63 29.86 10.26
CA ILE A 149 -5.74 29.22 11.58
C ILE A 149 -4.52 28.32 11.82
N LEU A 150 -4.08 27.61 10.78
CA LEU A 150 -2.90 26.75 10.83
C LEU A 150 -1.70 27.49 10.21
N GLU A 151 -0.58 27.47 10.89
CA GLU A 151 0.69 28.04 10.41
C GLU A 151 1.35 27.16 9.36
N GLN A 152 1.02 25.87 9.35
CA GLN A 152 1.50 24.86 8.41
C GLN A 152 0.38 23.93 7.98
N LYS A 153 0.52 23.33 6.79
CA LYS A 153 -0.35 22.26 6.31
C LYS A 153 0.38 20.92 6.45
N PRO A 154 -0.01 20.02 7.36
CA PRO A 154 0.52 18.67 7.37
C PRO A 154 0.13 17.95 6.07
N THR A 155 1.01 17.07 5.61
CA THR A 155 0.73 16.19 4.46
C THR A 155 0.03 14.93 4.93
N LEU A 156 -1.05 14.55 4.26
CA LEU A 156 -1.67 13.24 4.48
C LEU A 156 -1.02 12.18 3.59
N VAL A 157 -0.70 11.03 4.19
CA VAL A 157 -0.30 9.82 3.51
C VAL A 157 -1.35 8.74 3.78
N ASN A 158 -2.00 8.25 2.71
CA ASN A 158 -2.90 7.11 2.78
C ASN A 158 -2.09 5.84 3.08
N LEU A 159 -2.14 5.38 4.33
CA LEU A 159 -1.47 4.14 4.73
C LEU A 159 -2.20 2.89 4.25
N GLN A 160 -3.52 2.96 4.17
CA GLN A 160 -4.47 2.05 3.53
C GLN A 160 -5.87 2.63 3.67
N CYS A 161 -6.67 2.64 2.61
CA CYS A 161 -8.10 2.91 2.68
C CYS A 161 -8.89 1.72 2.14
N ASP A 162 -10.21 1.86 2.06
CA ASP A 162 -11.12 0.86 1.51
C ASP A 162 -10.91 0.60 0.01
N ILE A 163 -10.34 1.57 -0.72
CA ILE A 163 -10.15 1.51 -2.18
C ILE A 163 -8.75 1.03 -2.57
N ASP A 164 -7.69 1.60 -1.97
CA ASP A 164 -6.30 1.36 -2.32
C ASP A 164 -5.43 1.15 -1.07
N HIS A 165 -4.32 0.43 -1.26
CA HIS A 165 -3.25 0.32 -0.27
C HIS A 165 -1.93 0.83 -0.86
N PRO A 166 -1.79 2.15 -1.11
CA PRO A 166 -0.71 2.71 -1.91
C PRO A 166 0.66 2.41 -1.34
N THR A 167 0.85 2.53 -0.02
CA THR A 167 2.15 2.28 0.62
C THR A 167 2.62 0.83 0.48
N GLN A 168 1.69 -0.12 0.39
CA GLN A 168 2.03 -1.52 0.19
C GLN A 168 2.23 -1.83 -1.30
N CYS A 169 1.34 -1.36 -2.17
CA CYS A 169 1.45 -1.62 -3.61
C CYS A 169 2.71 -1.00 -4.21
N MET A 170 3.09 0.19 -3.76
CA MET A 170 4.37 0.82 -4.14
C MET A 170 5.59 0.04 -3.61
N ALA A 171 5.48 -0.61 -2.44
CA ALA A 171 6.54 -1.49 -1.92
C ALA A 171 6.65 -2.79 -2.73
N TYR A 172 5.52 -3.37 -3.18
CA TYR A 172 5.55 -4.52 -4.11
C TYR A 172 6.22 -4.15 -5.42
N ALA A 173 5.82 -3.02 -6.01
CA ALA A 173 6.43 -2.55 -7.24
C ALA A 173 7.94 -2.33 -7.06
N ALA A 174 8.38 -1.70 -5.96
CA ALA A 174 9.81 -1.56 -5.66
C ALA A 174 10.53 -2.91 -5.62
N HIS A 175 9.94 -3.91 -4.96
CA HIS A 175 10.51 -5.26 -4.91
C HIS A 175 10.59 -5.90 -6.30
N ILE A 176 9.49 -5.87 -7.08
CA ILE A 176 9.45 -6.42 -8.43
C ILE A 176 10.46 -5.72 -9.34
N ILE A 177 10.53 -4.37 -9.30
CA ILE A 177 11.50 -3.57 -10.07
C ILE A 177 12.94 -4.02 -9.77
N HIS A 178 13.27 -4.22 -8.49
CA HIS A 178 14.61 -4.67 -8.10
C HIS A 178 14.92 -6.10 -8.56
N GLU A 179 13.99 -7.03 -8.37
CA GLU A 179 14.19 -8.44 -8.75
C GLU A 179 14.21 -8.62 -10.28
N MET A 180 13.51 -7.77 -11.04
CA MET A 180 13.51 -7.78 -12.52
C MET A 180 14.57 -6.88 -13.14
N GLY A 181 15.36 -6.16 -12.33
CA GLY A 181 16.53 -5.40 -12.77
C GLY A 181 16.22 -4.02 -13.36
N GLY A 182 14.99 -3.51 -13.25
CA GLY A 182 14.60 -2.16 -13.68
C GLY A 182 13.11 -2.02 -13.96
N LEU A 183 12.61 -0.79 -13.90
CA LEU A 183 11.20 -0.46 -14.17
C LEU A 183 10.81 -0.82 -15.62
N GLU A 184 11.72 -0.57 -16.57
CA GLU A 184 11.56 -0.86 -17.98
C GLU A 184 11.36 -2.34 -18.31
N ASN A 185 11.80 -3.23 -17.42
CA ASN A 185 11.71 -4.69 -17.56
C ASN A 185 10.35 -5.26 -17.13
N LEU A 186 9.46 -4.43 -16.56
CA LEU A 186 8.13 -4.88 -16.13
C LEU A 186 7.15 -5.00 -17.29
N LYS A 187 7.34 -4.24 -18.35
CA LYS A 187 6.43 -4.23 -19.50
C LYS A 187 6.30 -5.62 -20.12
N GLY A 188 5.06 -6.11 -20.25
CA GLY A 188 4.75 -7.43 -20.78
C GLY A 188 5.07 -8.60 -19.83
N LYS A 189 5.49 -8.32 -18.58
CA LYS A 189 5.56 -9.34 -17.54
C LYS A 189 4.16 -9.67 -17.03
N LYS A 190 3.88 -10.96 -16.86
CA LYS A 190 2.56 -11.40 -16.39
C LYS A 190 2.51 -11.46 -14.86
N ILE A 191 1.51 -10.81 -14.26
CA ILE A 191 1.17 -10.96 -12.85
C ILE A 191 -0.23 -11.56 -12.70
N ALA A 192 -0.35 -12.62 -11.89
CA ALA A 192 -1.60 -13.22 -11.49
C ALA A 192 -1.98 -12.75 -10.08
N MET A 193 -2.93 -11.83 -9.99
CA MET A 193 -3.59 -11.47 -8.72
C MET A 193 -4.78 -12.40 -8.55
N THR A 194 -4.71 -13.33 -7.61
CA THR A 194 -5.77 -14.34 -7.45
C THR A 194 -6.39 -14.30 -6.07
N TRP A 195 -7.71 -14.52 -6.01
CA TRP A 195 -8.31 -14.88 -4.75
C TRP A 195 -7.69 -16.20 -4.27
N ALA A 196 -7.64 -16.38 -2.96
CA ALA A 196 -7.25 -17.63 -2.33
C ALA A 196 -8.08 -17.84 -1.06
N TYR A 197 -8.31 -19.10 -0.71
CA TYR A 197 -9.15 -19.49 0.42
C TYR A 197 -8.57 -18.98 1.74
N SER A 198 -9.46 -18.53 2.61
CA SER A 198 -9.15 -18.16 3.99
C SER A 198 -10.27 -18.60 4.92
N PRO A 199 -9.96 -19.09 6.12
CA PRO A 199 -10.95 -19.31 7.16
C PRO A 199 -11.48 -18.01 7.79
N SER A 200 -11.04 -16.86 7.29
CA SER A 200 -11.46 -15.51 7.69
C SER A 200 -12.21 -14.83 6.54
N TYR A 201 -13.28 -14.08 6.84
CA TYR A 201 -14.13 -13.46 5.83
C TYR A 201 -13.87 -11.97 5.56
N GLY A 202 -13.37 -11.24 6.53
CA GLY A 202 -13.35 -9.77 6.52
C GLY A 202 -12.09 -9.14 5.91
N LYS A 203 -11.35 -9.84 5.05
CA LYS A 203 -10.11 -9.29 4.46
C LYS A 203 -10.42 -8.19 3.44
N PRO A 204 -9.66 -7.05 3.48
CA PRO A 204 -9.98 -5.87 2.68
C PRO A 204 -9.73 -6.06 1.18
N LEU A 205 -10.54 -5.36 0.37
CA LEU A 205 -10.44 -5.28 -1.08
C LEU A 205 -9.26 -4.43 -1.58
N SER A 206 -8.79 -3.49 -0.77
CA SER A 206 -7.79 -2.50 -1.19
C SER A 206 -6.46 -3.11 -1.67
N VAL A 207 -6.13 -4.34 -1.25
CA VAL A 207 -4.90 -5.01 -1.71
C VAL A 207 -5.03 -5.48 -3.16
N PRO A 208 -6.01 -6.35 -3.54
CA PRO A 208 -6.16 -6.74 -4.95
C PRO A 208 -6.43 -5.53 -5.84
N GLN A 209 -7.22 -4.56 -5.38
CA GLN A 209 -7.52 -3.33 -6.11
C GLN A 209 -6.27 -2.49 -6.40
N GLY A 210 -5.45 -2.26 -5.39
CA GLY A 210 -4.19 -1.53 -5.57
C GLY A 210 -3.20 -2.28 -6.48
N VAL A 211 -3.14 -3.61 -6.40
CA VAL A 211 -2.27 -4.42 -7.29
C VAL A 211 -2.72 -4.28 -8.73
N ILE A 212 -4.00 -4.51 -9.05
CA ILE A 212 -4.47 -4.41 -10.45
C ILE A 212 -4.36 -2.98 -11.00
N GLY A 213 -4.64 -1.97 -10.16
CA GLY A 213 -4.55 -0.56 -10.56
C GLY A 213 -3.12 -0.13 -10.86
N LEU A 214 -2.15 -0.53 -10.03
CA LEU A 214 -0.76 -0.13 -10.21
C LEU A 214 -0.03 -0.99 -11.28
N MET A 215 -0.17 -2.32 -11.25
CA MET A 215 0.60 -3.18 -12.16
C MET A 215 0.19 -3.01 -13.61
N THR A 216 -1.09 -2.76 -13.89
CA THR A 216 -1.54 -2.37 -15.25
C THR A 216 -0.93 -1.05 -15.70
N ARG A 217 -0.74 -0.09 -14.78
CA ARG A 217 -0.08 1.18 -15.05
C ARG A 217 1.37 1.02 -15.48
N LEU A 218 2.06 0.01 -14.94
CA LEU A 218 3.46 -0.30 -15.25
C LEU A 218 3.64 -1.12 -16.53
N GLY A 219 2.57 -1.32 -17.30
CA GLY A 219 2.60 -2.07 -18.55
C GLY A 219 2.70 -3.58 -18.40
N MET A 220 2.37 -4.09 -17.23
CA MET A 220 2.31 -5.54 -17.00
C MET A 220 1.04 -6.16 -17.60
N ASP A 221 1.10 -7.47 -17.89
CA ASP A 221 -0.05 -8.28 -18.23
C ASP A 221 -0.70 -8.79 -16.95
N VAL A 222 -1.80 -8.16 -16.54
CA VAL A 222 -2.44 -8.42 -15.25
C VAL A 222 -3.64 -9.33 -15.42
N VAL A 223 -3.66 -10.44 -14.70
CA VAL A 223 -4.79 -11.35 -14.62
C VAL A 223 -5.35 -11.28 -13.20
N LEU A 224 -6.60 -10.80 -13.06
CA LEU A 224 -7.37 -10.92 -11.83
C LEU A 224 -8.16 -12.23 -11.89
N SER A 225 -7.96 -13.10 -10.89
CA SER A 225 -8.68 -14.37 -10.83
C SER A 225 -9.37 -14.57 -9.50
N HIS A 226 -10.64 -14.94 -9.54
CA HIS A 226 -11.44 -15.21 -8.34
C HIS A 226 -12.64 -16.12 -8.68
N PRO A 227 -13.21 -16.84 -7.71
CA PRO A 227 -14.48 -17.52 -7.92
C PRO A 227 -15.57 -16.53 -8.32
N GLU A 228 -16.60 -17.00 -9.03
CA GLU A 228 -17.80 -16.17 -9.27
C GLU A 228 -18.38 -15.69 -7.94
N GLY A 229 -18.80 -14.43 -7.88
CA GLY A 229 -19.32 -13.79 -6.67
C GLY A 229 -18.26 -13.16 -5.76
N TYR A 230 -16.96 -13.15 -6.17
CA TYR A 230 -15.88 -12.51 -5.43
C TYR A 230 -15.30 -11.28 -6.15
N GLU A 231 -16.15 -10.56 -6.87
CA GLU A 231 -15.77 -9.36 -7.62
C GLU A 231 -15.19 -8.29 -6.69
N VAL A 232 -14.23 -7.54 -7.22
CA VAL A 232 -13.72 -6.29 -6.65
C VAL A 232 -14.59 -5.10 -7.09
N MET A 233 -14.30 -3.89 -6.64
CA MET A 233 -15.07 -2.69 -7.03
C MET A 233 -15.03 -2.48 -8.55
N PRO A 234 -16.20 -2.28 -9.22
CA PRO A 234 -16.26 -2.05 -10.66
C PRO A 234 -15.45 -0.87 -11.13
N ASP A 235 -15.44 0.24 -10.37
CA ASP A 235 -14.68 1.46 -10.71
C ASP A 235 -13.18 1.17 -10.79
N VAL A 236 -12.65 0.31 -9.92
CA VAL A 236 -11.24 -0.08 -9.94
C VAL A 236 -10.92 -1.02 -11.11
N VAL A 237 -11.85 -1.88 -11.49
CA VAL A 237 -11.73 -2.68 -12.73
C VAL A 237 -11.60 -1.76 -13.94
N ASP A 238 -12.38 -0.68 -14.00
CA ASP A 238 -12.31 0.30 -15.09
C ASP A 238 -11.00 1.10 -15.05
N VAL A 239 -10.48 1.42 -13.88
CA VAL A 239 -9.14 2.01 -13.72
C VAL A 239 -8.08 1.06 -14.30
N ALA A 240 -8.12 -0.23 -13.94
CA ALA A 240 -7.16 -1.22 -14.43
C ALA A 240 -7.19 -1.36 -15.96
N LYS A 241 -8.38 -1.41 -16.57
CA LYS A 241 -8.55 -1.45 -18.03
C LYS A 241 -7.94 -0.23 -18.70
N LYS A 242 -8.29 0.99 -18.25
CA LYS A 242 -7.76 2.25 -18.78
C LYS A 242 -6.24 2.35 -18.65
N ASN A 243 -5.69 1.92 -17.51
CA ASN A 243 -4.26 1.90 -17.29
C ASN A 243 -3.55 0.93 -18.24
N ALA A 244 -4.09 -0.29 -18.43
CA ALA A 244 -3.55 -1.28 -19.35
C ALA A 244 -3.52 -0.75 -20.80
N GLU A 245 -4.62 -0.15 -21.26
CA GLU A 245 -4.68 0.48 -22.60
C GLU A 245 -3.62 1.57 -22.76
N LYS A 246 -3.46 2.44 -21.76
CA LYS A 246 -2.52 3.57 -21.80
C LYS A 246 -1.06 3.11 -21.78
N SER A 247 -0.73 2.12 -20.97
CA SER A 247 0.64 1.64 -20.76
C SER A 247 1.11 0.65 -21.83
N GLY A 248 0.15 0.07 -22.58
CA GLY A 248 0.40 -1.02 -23.53
C GLY A 248 0.61 -2.38 -22.89
N GLY A 249 0.16 -2.56 -21.63
CA GLY A 249 -0.04 -3.84 -20.97
C GLY A 249 -1.41 -4.43 -21.30
N SER A 250 -1.84 -5.42 -20.48
CA SER A 250 -3.16 -6.01 -20.61
C SER A 250 -3.84 -6.22 -19.25
N PHE A 251 -5.18 -6.29 -19.26
CA PHE A 251 -5.96 -6.65 -18.09
C PHE A 251 -7.10 -7.59 -18.48
N ARG A 252 -7.22 -8.71 -17.75
CA ARG A 252 -8.35 -9.62 -17.90
C ARG A 252 -8.77 -10.22 -16.57
N ILE A 253 -9.99 -10.71 -16.51
CA ILE A 253 -10.54 -11.45 -15.38
C ILE A 253 -10.78 -12.89 -15.81
N THR A 254 -10.54 -13.85 -14.92
CA THR A 254 -10.83 -15.27 -15.08
C THR A 254 -11.37 -15.86 -13.77
N HIS A 255 -12.14 -16.91 -13.86
CA HIS A 255 -12.64 -17.69 -12.72
C HIS A 255 -11.92 -19.03 -12.58
N ASP A 256 -10.69 -19.09 -13.10
CA ASP A 256 -9.80 -20.26 -13.05
C ASP A 256 -8.42 -19.83 -12.57
N MET A 257 -8.05 -20.30 -11.37
CA MET A 257 -6.75 -20.00 -10.77
C MET A 257 -5.58 -20.59 -11.57
N ALA A 258 -5.77 -21.77 -12.17
CA ALA A 258 -4.74 -22.42 -12.98
C ALA A 258 -4.48 -21.65 -14.29
N ASP A 259 -5.52 -21.13 -14.94
CA ASP A 259 -5.40 -20.24 -16.11
C ASP A 259 -4.63 -18.95 -15.75
N ALA A 260 -4.87 -18.39 -14.56
CA ALA A 260 -4.15 -17.21 -14.12
C ALA A 260 -2.66 -17.50 -13.87
N PHE A 261 -2.34 -18.61 -13.24
CA PHE A 261 -0.95 -19.00 -12.90
C PHE A 261 -0.10 -19.37 -14.12
N LYS A 262 -0.72 -19.94 -15.16
CA LYS A 262 -0.01 -20.40 -16.35
C LYS A 262 0.89 -19.30 -16.92
N ASP A 263 2.19 -19.60 -17.06
CA ASP A 263 3.23 -18.70 -17.59
C ASP A 263 3.33 -17.33 -16.85
N ALA A 264 2.85 -17.21 -15.61
CA ALA A 264 2.99 -15.99 -14.82
C ALA A 264 4.44 -15.76 -14.37
N ASP A 265 4.95 -14.52 -14.48
CA ASP A 265 6.23 -14.09 -13.91
C ASP A 265 6.10 -13.79 -12.40
N VAL A 266 4.91 -13.36 -11.97
CA VAL A 266 4.59 -13.04 -10.58
C VAL A 266 3.22 -13.60 -10.22
N VAL A 267 3.07 -14.18 -9.03
CA VAL A 267 1.79 -14.64 -8.49
C VAL A 267 1.52 -13.98 -7.14
N TYR A 268 0.27 -13.61 -6.92
CA TYR A 268 -0.18 -13.01 -5.67
C TYR A 268 -1.51 -13.62 -5.23
N PRO A 269 -1.49 -14.80 -4.62
CA PRO A 269 -2.70 -15.41 -4.06
C PRO A 269 -3.04 -14.77 -2.72
N LYS A 270 -4.28 -14.27 -2.57
CA LYS A 270 -4.74 -13.62 -1.35
C LYS A 270 -6.25 -13.64 -1.24
N SER A 271 -6.77 -13.90 -0.06
CA SER A 271 -8.19 -13.78 0.22
C SER A 271 -8.66 -12.32 0.32
N TRP A 272 -9.87 -12.06 -0.14
CA TRP A 272 -10.64 -10.84 0.11
C TRP A 272 -12.12 -11.13 0.18
N ALA A 273 -12.89 -10.26 0.84
CA ALA A 273 -14.34 -10.35 0.85
C ALA A 273 -14.92 -9.79 -0.46
N PRO A 274 -16.02 -10.37 -0.99
CA PRO A 274 -16.71 -9.84 -2.18
C PRO A 274 -17.14 -8.38 -2.00
N PHE A 275 -17.06 -7.57 -3.05
CA PHE A 275 -17.48 -6.15 -3.01
C PHE A 275 -18.92 -6.01 -2.53
N ALA A 276 -19.88 -6.78 -3.08
CA ALA A 276 -21.28 -6.74 -2.67
C ALA A 276 -21.48 -7.07 -1.18
N ALA A 277 -20.69 -7.99 -0.63
CA ALA A 277 -20.72 -8.32 0.79
C ALA A 277 -20.17 -7.17 1.66
N MET A 278 -19.13 -6.50 1.19
CA MET A 278 -18.57 -5.34 1.90
C MET A 278 -19.53 -4.14 1.86
N GLU A 279 -20.27 -3.91 0.78
CA GLU A 279 -21.36 -2.91 0.73
C GLU A 279 -22.47 -3.25 1.73
N LYS A 280 -22.93 -4.51 1.75
CA LYS A 280 -23.93 -4.99 2.72
C LYS A 280 -23.46 -4.78 4.15
N ARG A 281 -22.19 -5.11 4.45
CA ARG A 281 -21.55 -4.88 5.76
C ARG A 281 -21.55 -3.41 6.16
N THR A 282 -21.19 -2.51 5.23
CA THR A 282 -21.18 -1.06 5.48
C THR A 282 -22.58 -0.55 5.82
N ASN A 283 -23.61 -1.02 5.10
CA ASN A 283 -25.00 -0.63 5.35
C ASN A 283 -25.51 -1.13 6.71
N LEU A 284 -25.20 -2.38 7.08
CA LEU A 284 -25.54 -2.95 8.39
C LEU A 284 -24.84 -2.17 9.52
N TYR A 285 -23.56 -1.84 9.35
CA TYR A 285 -22.83 -1.05 10.32
C TYR A 285 -23.44 0.36 10.50
N ALA A 286 -23.80 1.02 9.39
CA ALA A 286 -24.45 2.34 9.44
C ALA A 286 -25.83 2.30 10.11
N ALA A 287 -26.53 1.17 10.03
CA ALA A 287 -27.81 0.94 10.71
C ALA A 287 -27.63 0.51 12.20
N GLY A 288 -26.42 0.26 12.66
CA GLY A 288 -26.16 -0.30 13.99
C GLY A 288 -26.62 -1.73 14.18
N ASP A 289 -26.80 -2.47 13.08
CA ASP A 289 -27.31 -3.85 13.08
C ASP A 289 -26.18 -4.88 13.27
N GLN A 290 -25.76 -5.07 14.52
CA GLN A 290 -24.72 -6.04 14.85
C GLN A 290 -25.15 -7.48 14.54
N ALA A 291 -26.43 -7.82 14.75
CA ALA A 291 -26.94 -9.16 14.47
C ALA A 291 -26.90 -9.48 12.95
N GLY A 292 -27.20 -8.49 12.13
CA GLY A 292 -27.06 -8.58 10.68
C GLY A 292 -25.59 -8.75 10.23
N ILE A 293 -24.66 -8.06 10.88
CA ILE A 293 -23.21 -8.23 10.62
C ILE A 293 -22.76 -9.64 10.98
N ASP A 294 -23.15 -10.15 12.15
CA ASP A 294 -22.79 -11.51 12.59
C ASP A 294 -23.41 -12.59 11.66
N ALA A 295 -24.63 -12.38 11.18
CA ALA A 295 -25.26 -13.27 10.21
C ALA A 295 -24.54 -13.25 8.85
N LEU A 296 -24.15 -12.08 8.38
CA LEU A 296 -23.36 -11.91 7.14
C LEU A 296 -22.01 -12.60 7.25
N GLU A 297 -21.37 -12.54 8.41
CA GLU A 297 -20.10 -13.24 8.67
C GLU A 297 -20.26 -14.75 8.45
N GLN A 298 -21.31 -15.36 9.05
CA GLN A 298 -21.56 -16.79 8.90
C GLN A 298 -21.86 -17.17 7.44
N GLU A 299 -22.63 -16.34 6.73
CA GLU A 299 -22.90 -16.51 5.29
C GLU A 299 -21.60 -16.54 4.47
N LEU A 300 -20.70 -15.59 4.71
CA LEU A 300 -19.45 -15.48 3.97
C LEU A 300 -18.44 -16.56 4.32
N LEU A 301 -18.38 -17.00 5.57
CA LEU A 301 -17.57 -18.15 5.96
C LEU A 301 -18.05 -19.44 5.28
N ALA A 302 -19.37 -19.63 5.18
CA ALA A 302 -19.93 -20.78 4.47
C ALA A 302 -19.69 -20.70 2.95
N GLN A 303 -19.71 -19.50 2.37
CA GLN A 303 -19.35 -19.27 0.97
C GLN A 303 -17.87 -19.57 0.72
N ASN A 304 -16.96 -19.04 1.54
CA ASN A 304 -15.53 -19.33 1.44
C ASN A 304 -15.24 -20.83 1.50
N ALA A 305 -15.91 -21.55 2.38
CA ALA A 305 -15.72 -22.99 2.56
C ALA A 305 -16.00 -23.84 1.31
N GLN A 306 -16.73 -23.30 0.32
CA GLN A 306 -16.98 -23.94 -0.96
C GLN A 306 -15.80 -23.84 -1.94
N HIS A 307 -14.79 -23.04 -1.63
CA HIS A 307 -13.66 -22.72 -2.50
C HIS A 307 -12.31 -23.02 -1.84
N LYS A 308 -12.22 -24.08 -1.05
CA LYS A 308 -10.97 -24.51 -0.39
C LYS A 308 -9.89 -24.98 -1.38
N ASP A 309 -10.30 -25.33 -2.61
CA ASP A 309 -9.43 -25.64 -3.74
C ASP A 309 -8.69 -24.43 -4.30
N TRP A 310 -9.10 -23.21 -3.95
CA TRP A 310 -8.39 -21.98 -4.32
C TRP A 310 -7.20 -21.76 -3.36
N CYS A 311 -6.16 -22.53 -3.56
CA CYS A 311 -4.93 -22.53 -2.76
C CYS A 311 -3.71 -22.50 -3.69
N CYS A 312 -2.71 -21.69 -3.35
CA CYS A 312 -1.44 -21.69 -4.07
C CYS A 312 -0.64 -22.96 -3.72
N THR A 313 -0.65 -23.92 -4.62
CA THR A 313 0.00 -25.22 -4.46
C THR A 313 1.32 -25.32 -5.23
N GLU A 314 2.16 -26.31 -4.87
CA GLU A 314 3.37 -26.62 -5.63
C GLU A 314 3.06 -26.98 -7.11
N GLU A 315 1.93 -27.66 -7.35
CA GLU A 315 1.51 -28.02 -8.72
C GLU A 315 1.16 -26.75 -9.53
N LEU A 316 0.44 -25.79 -8.96
CA LEU A 316 0.18 -24.51 -9.62
C LEU A 316 1.47 -23.72 -9.86
N MET A 317 2.38 -23.68 -8.89
CA MET A 317 3.66 -23.00 -9.06
C MET A 317 4.51 -23.58 -10.20
N LYS A 318 4.44 -24.87 -10.47
CA LYS A 318 5.13 -25.51 -11.62
C LYS A 318 4.60 -25.02 -12.98
N THR A 319 3.36 -24.54 -13.05
CA THR A 319 2.75 -24.03 -14.31
C THR A 319 3.16 -22.60 -14.63
N THR A 320 3.74 -21.89 -13.67
CA THR A 320 4.23 -20.53 -13.86
C THR A 320 5.45 -20.50 -14.78
N LYS A 321 5.91 -19.32 -15.15
CA LYS A 321 7.05 -19.19 -16.06
C LYS A 321 8.29 -19.87 -15.50
N ASP A 322 8.77 -20.88 -16.20
CA ASP A 322 9.90 -21.73 -15.79
C ASP A 322 9.70 -22.42 -14.41
N GLY A 323 8.47 -22.48 -13.90
CA GLY A 323 8.14 -22.94 -12.55
C GLY A 323 8.72 -22.08 -11.43
N LYS A 324 9.06 -20.81 -11.70
CA LYS A 324 9.84 -19.92 -10.82
C LYS A 324 9.23 -18.53 -10.65
N ALA A 325 7.90 -18.38 -10.83
CA ALA A 325 7.27 -17.10 -10.60
C ALA A 325 7.61 -16.56 -9.20
N MET A 326 7.78 -15.26 -9.10
CA MET A 326 7.88 -14.58 -7.82
C MET A 326 6.54 -14.69 -7.08
N TYR A 327 6.57 -15.15 -5.84
CA TYR A 327 5.40 -15.20 -4.97
C TYR A 327 5.37 -13.95 -4.08
N LEU A 328 4.25 -13.22 -4.09
CA LEU A 328 4.02 -12.04 -3.26
C LEU A 328 2.90 -12.28 -2.26
N HIS A 329 2.99 -11.65 -1.11
CA HIS A 329 1.92 -11.63 -0.11
C HIS A 329 2.07 -10.49 0.90
N CYS A 330 0.96 -9.82 1.25
CA CYS A 330 0.98 -8.72 2.24
C CYS A 330 1.22 -9.16 3.69
N LEU A 331 1.20 -10.45 3.97
CA LEU A 331 1.30 -11.03 5.31
C LEU A 331 0.28 -10.45 6.34
N PRO A 332 -0.18 -11.22 7.32
CA PRO A 332 0.07 -12.67 7.46
C PRO A 332 -0.62 -13.45 6.34
N ALA A 333 0.00 -14.56 5.91
CA ALA A 333 -0.64 -15.52 5.04
C ALA A 333 -1.35 -16.61 5.87
N ASP A 334 -2.46 -17.13 5.34
CA ASP A 334 -3.08 -18.34 5.87
C ASP A 334 -2.36 -19.55 5.23
N ILE A 335 -1.51 -20.20 6.01
CA ILE A 335 -0.61 -21.26 5.53
C ILE A 335 -1.16 -22.62 5.95
N ASN A 336 -1.40 -23.50 4.96
CA ASN A 336 -1.94 -24.84 5.18
C ASN A 336 -1.11 -25.63 6.20
N GLY A 337 -1.80 -26.17 7.22
CA GLY A 337 -1.19 -26.99 8.27
C GLY A 337 -0.26 -26.24 9.23
N VAL A 338 -0.15 -24.90 9.12
CA VAL A 338 0.70 -24.05 9.97
C VAL A 338 -0.13 -23.04 10.74
N SER A 339 -0.75 -22.08 10.06
CA SER A 339 -1.61 -21.06 10.70
C SER A 339 -3.09 -21.44 10.67
N CYS A 340 -3.48 -22.35 9.80
CA CYS A 340 -4.83 -22.91 9.66
C CYS A 340 -4.76 -24.30 9.04
N GLU A 341 -5.89 -25.04 9.04
CA GLU A 341 -5.98 -26.34 8.39
C GLU A 341 -5.90 -26.22 6.86
N ASP A 342 -6.77 -25.36 6.31
CA ASP A 342 -6.80 -24.99 4.88
C ASP A 342 -6.62 -23.46 4.77
N GLY A 343 -5.87 -22.99 3.80
CA GLY A 343 -5.57 -21.57 3.63
C GLY A 343 -5.13 -21.17 2.23
N GLU A 344 -4.49 -20.03 2.14
CA GLU A 344 -4.12 -19.34 0.89
C GLU A 344 -2.99 -20.07 0.14
N VAL A 345 -2.13 -20.81 0.85
CA VAL A 345 -0.87 -21.33 0.30
C VAL A 345 -0.39 -22.60 1.02
N GLU A 346 0.20 -23.52 0.29
CA GLU A 346 0.92 -24.66 0.87
C GLU A 346 2.17 -24.22 1.63
N ALA A 347 2.47 -24.88 2.75
CA ALA A 347 3.60 -24.56 3.61
C ALA A 347 4.95 -24.60 2.86
N SER A 348 5.14 -25.57 1.97
CA SER A 348 6.37 -25.71 1.17
C SER A 348 6.59 -24.54 0.21
N VAL A 349 5.53 -24.06 -0.42
CA VAL A 349 5.59 -22.86 -1.28
C VAL A 349 5.93 -21.65 -0.44
N PHE A 350 5.22 -21.43 0.67
CA PHE A 350 5.46 -20.29 1.55
C PHE A 350 6.91 -20.28 2.08
N ASP A 351 7.40 -21.40 2.57
CA ASP A 351 8.76 -21.51 3.12
C ASP A 351 9.84 -21.20 2.09
N ARG A 352 9.64 -21.58 0.82
CA ARG A 352 10.56 -21.27 -0.28
C ARG A 352 10.69 -19.77 -0.54
N TYR A 353 9.61 -19.00 -0.38
CA TYR A 353 9.56 -17.56 -0.67
C TYR A 353 9.60 -16.68 0.58
N ARG A 354 9.62 -17.23 1.78
CA ARG A 354 9.56 -16.52 3.05
C ARG A 354 10.57 -15.38 3.16
N ASP A 355 11.83 -15.64 2.82
CA ASP A 355 12.90 -14.65 2.94
C ASP A 355 12.73 -13.52 1.90
N SER A 356 12.25 -13.86 0.69
CA SER A 356 11.89 -12.87 -0.34
C SER A 356 10.73 -11.99 0.11
N LEU A 357 9.71 -12.55 0.76
CA LEU A 357 8.60 -11.77 1.33
C LEU A 357 9.05 -10.82 2.45
N TYR A 358 10.00 -11.24 3.28
CA TYR A 358 10.57 -10.34 4.30
C TYR A 358 11.38 -9.22 3.68
N LYS A 359 12.11 -9.49 2.59
CA LYS A 359 12.79 -8.48 1.78
C LYS A 359 11.79 -7.50 1.17
N GLU A 360 10.71 -7.99 0.57
CA GLU A 360 9.59 -7.17 0.05
C GLU A 360 9.07 -6.21 1.11
N ALA A 361 8.74 -6.72 2.30
CA ALA A 361 8.24 -5.91 3.41
C ALA A 361 9.20 -4.78 3.83
N SER A 362 10.50 -4.94 3.60
CA SER A 362 11.54 -3.97 3.96
C SER A 362 11.53 -2.69 3.12
N TYR A 363 10.89 -2.68 1.96
CA TYR A 363 10.77 -1.48 1.11
C TYR A 363 9.78 -0.45 1.65
N LYS A 364 8.75 -0.90 2.36
CA LYS A 364 7.62 -0.06 2.78
C LYS A 364 8.01 1.18 3.59
N PRO A 365 8.92 1.12 4.58
CA PRO A 365 9.36 2.33 5.29
C PRO A 365 10.00 3.38 4.38
N TYR A 366 10.78 2.94 3.39
CA TYR A 366 11.45 3.86 2.46
C TYR A 366 10.46 4.48 1.46
N VAL A 367 9.49 3.70 0.99
CA VAL A 367 8.41 4.20 0.14
C VAL A 367 7.61 5.29 0.89
N ILE A 368 7.22 5.05 2.14
CA ILE A 368 6.52 6.04 2.95
C ILE A 368 7.41 7.28 3.19
N ALA A 369 8.68 7.09 3.51
CA ALA A 369 9.61 8.21 3.70
C ALA A 369 9.78 9.04 2.41
N ALA A 370 9.82 8.39 1.25
CA ALA A 370 9.88 9.07 -0.03
C ALA A 370 8.60 9.88 -0.32
N MET A 371 7.41 9.31 -0.05
CA MET A 371 6.13 10.05 -0.18
C MET A 371 6.13 11.31 0.71
N ILE A 372 6.58 11.19 1.96
CA ILE A 372 6.67 12.32 2.89
C ILE A 372 7.69 13.36 2.39
N MET A 373 8.87 12.92 1.97
CA MET A 373 9.93 13.83 1.53
C MET A 373 9.56 14.58 0.25
N LEU A 374 8.91 13.92 -0.72
CA LEU A 374 8.41 14.58 -1.94
C LEU A 374 7.33 15.62 -1.65
N ALA A 375 6.51 15.40 -0.63
CA ALA A 375 5.50 16.36 -0.21
C ALA A 375 6.06 17.52 0.63
N LYS A 376 7.20 17.34 1.29
CA LYS A 376 7.76 18.35 2.23
C LYS A 376 9.00 19.07 1.71
N CYS A 377 9.66 18.54 0.67
CA CYS A 377 10.83 19.16 0.07
C CYS A 377 10.50 19.66 -1.33
N GLN A 378 10.69 20.95 -1.56
CA GLN A 378 10.47 21.55 -2.88
C GLN A 378 11.48 21.01 -3.91
N ASP A 379 12.72 20.74 -3.47
CA ASP A 379 13.78 20.15 -4.27
C ASP A 379 14.43 18.97 -3.52
N PRO A 380 13.87 17.76 -3.63
CA PRO A 380 14.42 16.57 -3.00
C PRO A 380 15.82 16.21 -3.50
N ALA A 381 16.13 16.46 -4.76
CA ALA A 381 17.44 16.16 -5.35
C ALA A 381 18.53 17.03 -4.70
N GLN A 382 18.31 18.32 -4.58
CA GLN A 382 19.22 19.22 -3.87
C GLN A 382 19.29 18.91 -2.38
N THR A 383 18.17 18.49 -1.77
CA THR A 383 18.15 18.08 -0.36
C THR A 383 19.01 16.84 -0.12
N LEU A 384 18.96 15.82 -0.99
CA LEU A 384 19.83 14.64 -0.89
C LEU A 384 21.31 15.03 -0.94
N LYS A 385 21.68 15.92 -1.86
CA LYS A 385 23.05 16.45 -1.97
C LYS A 385 23.48 17.17 -0.69
N ALA A 386 22.65 18.05 -0.16
CA ALA A 386 22.93 18.77 1.07
C ALA A 386 23.08 17.84 2.29
N LEU A 387 22.30 16.77 2.36
CA LEU A 387 22.42 15.75 3.41
C LEU A 387 23.77 15.00 3.33
N GLU A 388 24.23 14.66 2.12
CA GLU A 388 25.55 14.04 1.92
C GLU A 388 26.67 14.99 2.30
N GLU A 389 26.64 16.23 1.79
CA GLU A 389 27.63 17.27 2.07
C GLU A 389 27.72 17.63 3.57
N ARG A 390 26.61 17.57 4.29
CA ARG A 390 26.54 17.77 5.73
C ARG A 390 27.37 16.75 6.51
N GLY A 391 27.58 15.55 5.96
CA GLY A 391 28.44 14.52 6.50
C GLY A 391 28.04 13.95 7.86
N ILE A 392 26.79 14.13 8.28
CA ILE A 392 26.31 13.62 9.57
C ILE A 392 26.10 12.09 9.47
N LEU A 393 26.77 11.37 10.37
CA LEU A 393 26.59 9.92 10.47
C LEU A 393 25.25 9.58 11.11
N ARG A 394 24.57 8.59 10.55
CA ARG A 394 23.32 8.06 11.12
C ARG A 394 23.56 7.43 12.50
N LYS A 395 24.69 6.74 12.69
CA LYS A 395 25.09 6.15 13.97
C LYS A 395 26.60 6.25 14.15
N MET A 396 27.04 6.48 15.37
CA MET A 396 28.46 6.38 15.72
C MET A 396 28.93 4.94 15.48
N LYS A 397 30.18 4.79 15.03
CA LYS A 397 30.83 3.48 14.83
C LYS A 397 31.39 2.96 16.14
#